data_9279d0df5562238899afe6733894e826
#
_entry.id   9279d0df5562238899afe6733894e826
#
_cell.length_a   1.000
_cell.length_b   1.000
_cell.length_c   1.000
_cell.angle_alpha   90.00
_cell.angle_beta   90.00
_cell.angle_gamma   90.00
#
_symmetry.space_group_name_H-M   'P 1'
#
loop_
_entity.id
_entity.type
_entity.pdbx_description
1 polymer ?
#
loop_
_entity_poly.entity_id
_entity_poly.type
_entity_poly.pdbx_seq_one_letter_code
_entity_poly.pdbx_strand_id
1 'polypeptide(L)'
;DRVAMGNTGLPYSPDVPDSVAEEILAFRASSQRLSMASMMQQVRKMDGFGGAEDPYGGVRKFAYWQKYTWDTVNVPAGIIASSMMESRQKLAIAAELLMGNLGLQKVSPFRTDISRAFEAPFPSAAFKMAVRAMPSQVPSIPDQSLDAQKKAWEFFSAFEKPFLCVGAGDDPVTNGFEKLFLAKVPGTEEQPHQMIGGGHFFQWTKAEKLSQVLSAFIHICL
;
A
#
# COMPACT_ATOMS: atom_id res chain seq x y z
N ASP A 1 25.80 4.94 8.62
CA ASP A 1 24.38 5.11 8.33
C ASP A 1 23.95 4.09 7.30
N ARG A 2 22.74 3.53 7.44
CA ARG A 2 22.15 2.55 6.52
C ARG A 2 20.65 2.69 6.49
N VAL A 3 20.00 2.20 5.43
CA VAL A 3 18.55 2.26 5.25
C VAL A 3 18.00 0.84 5.06
N ALA A 4 16.87 0.54 5.69
CA ALA A 4 16.07 -0.62 5.36
C ALA A 4 14.66 -0.16 5.00
N MET A 5 14.14 -0.60 3.87
CA MET A 5 12.76 -0.36 3.45
C MET A 5 11.97 -1.67 3.43
N GLY A 6 10.69 -1.59 3.74
CA GLY A 6 9.80 -2.75 3.70
C GLY A 6 8.39 -2.41 3.29
N ASN A 7 7.83 -3.13 2.34
CA ASN A 7 6.46 -2.97 1.82
C ASN A 7 6.05 -1.51 1.64
N THR A 8 6.91 -0.73 1.00
CA THR A 8 6.69 0.70 0.76
C THR A 8 7.30 1.12 -0.57
N GLY A 9 7.02 2.32 -0.99
CA GLY A 9 7.59 2.94 -2.18
C GLY A 9 7.79 4.43 -1.96
N LEU A 10 8.67 5.01 -2.77
CA LEU A 10 8.77 6.44 -2.90
C LEU A 10 8.02 6.83 -4.18
N PRO A 11 6.94 7.59 -4.09
CA PRO A 11 6.19 8.00 -5.27
C PRO A 11 7.06 8.75 -6.27
N TYR A 12 6.82 8.49 -7.55
CA TYR A 12 7.49 9.17 -8.64
C TYR A 12 6.52 9.30 -9.81
N SER A 13 5.98 10.48 -10.00
CA SER A 13 4.91 10.73 -10.97
C SER A 13 5.24 11.69 -12.13
N PRO A 14 6.53 12.06 -12.39
CA PRO A 14 6.84 13.03 -13.45
C PRO A 14 6.55 12.49 -14.86
N ASP A 15 6.53 11.17 -15.01
CA ASP A 15 6.33 10.53 -16.33
C ASP A 15 4.85 10.19 -16.59
N VAL A 16 3.94 10.56 -15.68
CA VAL A 16 2.50 10.36 -15.88
C VAL A 16 1.99 11.46 -16.82
N PRO A 17 1.47 11.11 -18.02
CA PRO A 17 0.97 12.09 -18.98
C PRO A 17 -0.21 12.91 -18.43
N ASP A 18 -0.34 14.15 -18.87
CA ASP A 18 -1.44 15.04 -18.49
C ASP A 18 -2.81 14.40 -18.75
N SER A 19 -2.96 13.70 -19.88
CA SER A 19 -4.22 13.01 -20.22
C SER A 19 -4.60 11.93 -19.21
N VAL A 20 -3.63 11.21 -18.66
CA VAL A 20 -3.87 10.20 -17.59
C VAL A 20 -4.18 10.90 -16.27
N ALA A 21 -3.48 11.98 -15.97
CA ALA A 21 -3.74 12.77 -14.76
C ALA A 21 -5.16 13.37 -14.79
N GLU A 22 -5.59 13.95 -15.91
CA GLU A 22 -6.94 14.49 -16.11
C GLU A 22 -8.02 13.41 -15.98
N GLU A 23 -7.81 12.22 -16.58
CA GLU A 23 -8.70 11.06 -16.45
C GLU A 23 -8.90 10.71 -14.96
N ILE A 24 -7.80 10.60 -14.20
CA ILE A 24 -7.83 10.24 -12.78
C ILE A 24 -8.52 11.32 -11.95
N LEU A 25 -8.24 12.59 -12.21
CA LEU A 25 -8.88 13.70 -11.50
C LEU A 25 -10.40 13.73 -11.78
N ALA A 26 -10.81 13.56 -13.04
CA ALA A 26 -12.21 13.47 -13.43
C ALA A 26 -12.91 12.28 -12.76
N PHE A 27 -12.27 11.11 -12.75
CA PHE A 27 -12.81 9.94 -12.05
C PHE A 27 -12.97 10.19 -10.54
N ARG A 28 -11.96 10.76 -9.88
CA ARG A 28 -12.01 11.07 -8.44
C ARG A 28 -13.10 12.09 -8.12
N ALA A 29 -13.34 13.08 -8.98
CA ALA A 29 -14.37 14.10 -8.83
C ALA A 29 -15.79 13.62 -9.22
N SER A 30 -15.91 12.47 -9.89
CA SER A 30 -17.19 11.98 -10.38
C SER A 30 -18.15 11.63 -9.24
N SER A 31 -19.46 11.70 -9.51
CA SER A 31 -20.52 11.30 -8.58
C SER A 31 -20.64 9.77 -8.38
N GLN A 32 -19.87 8.97 -9.12
CA GLN A 32 -19.88 7.51 -9.02
C GLN A 32 -19.51 7.08 -7.60
N ARG A 33 -20.40 6.37 -6.92
CA ARG A 33 -20.11 5.75 -5.62
C ARG A 33 -19.49 4.37 -5.83
N LEU A 34 -18.39 4.12 -5.12
CA LEU A 34 -17.72 2.83 -5.15
C LEU A 34 -18.16 1.97 -3.96
N SER A 35 -18.47 0.69 -4.25
CA SER A 35 -18.58 -0.30 -3.18
C SER A 35 -17.19 -0.76 -2.73
N MET A 36 -17.10 -1.27 -1.49
CA MET A 36 -15.86 -1.89 -1.01
C MET A 36 -15.43 -3.05 -1.92
N ALA A 37 -16.37 -3.84 -2.43
CA ALA A 37 -16.07 -4.95 -3.33
C ALA A 37 -15.46 -4.48 -4.64
N SER A 38 -16.02 -3.44 -5.28
CA SER A 38 -15.47 -2.90 -6.53
C SER A 38 -14.08 -2.30 -6.32
N MET A 39 -13.87 -1.55 -5.24
CA MET A 39 -12.56 -1.02 -4.88
C MET A 39 -11.54 -2.14 -4.65
N MET A 40 -11.86 -3.14 -3.82
CA MET A 40 -10.97 -4.26 -3.53
C MET A 40 -10.65 -5.10 -4.76
N GLN A 41 -11.60 -5.25 -5.69
CA GLN A 41 -11.35 -5.94 -6.95
C GLN A 41 -10.29 -5.24 -7.79
N GLN A 42 -10.31 -3.91 -7.84
CA GLN A 42 -9.32 -3.14 -8.59
C GLN A 42 -7.96 -3.16 -7.88
N VAL A 43 -7.92 -2.92 -6.58
CA VAL A 43 -6.68 -2.91 -5.80
C VAL A 43 -5.95 -4.26 -5.86
N ARG A 44 -6.66 -5.38 -5.76
CA ARG A 44 -6.06 -6.72 -5.85
C ARG A 44 -5.50 -7.07 -7.23
N LYS A 45 -5.88 -6.34 -8.27
CA LYS A 45 -5.33 -6.48 -9.62
C LYS A 45 -4.17 -5.52 -9.88
N MET A 46 -3.70 -4.81 -8.85
CA MET A 46 -2.51 -3.99 -8.95
C MET A 46 -1.28 -4.90 -8.97
N ASP A 47 -0.76 -5.16 -10.16
CA ASP A 47 0.52 -5.82 -10.37
C ASP A 47 1.65 -4.77 -10.33
N GLY A 48 1.82 -4.14 -9.14
CA GLY A 48 2.70 -2.98 -9.03
C GLY A 48 2.17 -1.73 -9.77
N PHE A 49 2.92 -0.63 -9.73
CA PHE A 49 2.58 0.60 -10.45
C PHE A 49 2.99 0.59 -11.95
N GLY A 50 3.46 -0.53 -12.47
CA GLY A 50 3.88 -0.66 -13.87
C GLY A 50 3.63 -2.07 -14.41
N GLY A 51 2.44 -2.34 -14.93
CA GLY A 51 2.17 -3.56 -15.71
C GLY A 51 2.72 -3.45 -17.14
N ALA A 52 3.09 -4.58 -17.74
CA ALA A 52 3.65 -4.60 -19.10
C ALA A 52 2.68 -4.09 -20.19
N GLU A 53 1.37 -4.24 -19.96
CA GLU A 53 0.32 -3.85 -20.93
C GLU A 53 -0.16 -2.40 -20.75
N ASP A 54 -0.15 -1.89 -19.50
CA ASP A 54 -0.53 -0.50 -19.18
C ASP A 54 0.45 0.07 -18.15
N PRO A 55 1.42 0.88 -18.58
CA PRO A 55 2.41 1.46 -17.66
C PRO A 55 1.78 2.34 -16.58
N TYR A 56 0.56 2.81 -16.78
CA TYR A 56 -0.18 3.64 -15.82
C TYR A 56 -1.35 2.90 -15.14
N GLY A 57 -1.48 1.59 -15.40
CA GLY A 57 -2.55 0.77 -14.85
C GLY A 57 -2.59 0.77 -13.32
N GLY A 58 -1.43 0.73 -12.68
CA GLY A 58 -1.32 0.82 -11.23
C GLY A 58 -1.82 2.15 -10.68
N VAL A 59 -1.48 3.26 -11.34
CA VAL A 59 -1.94 4.61 -10.95
C VAL A 59 -3.46 4.72 -11.06
N ARG A 60 -4.05 4.23 -12.16
CA ARG A 60 -5.51 4.18 -12.35
C ARG A 60 -6.20 3.33 -11.29
N LYS A 61 -5.67 2.15 -10.99
CA LYS A 61 -6.22 1.26 -9.95
C LYS A 61 -6.12 1.88 -8.56
N PHE A 62 -5.02 2.58 -8.26
CA PHE A 62 -4.86 3.29 -7.01
C PHE A 62 -5.88 4.43 -6.84
N ALA A 63 -6.32 5.05 -7.92
CA ALA A 63 -7.38 6.05 -7.89
C ALA A 63 -8.71 5.51 -7.33
N TYR A 64 -9.01 4.20 -7.50
CA TYR A 64 -10.16 3.56 -6.86
C TYR A 64 -10.04 3.54 -5.33
N TRP A 65 -8.85 3.27 -4.81
CA TRP A 65 -8.58 3.35 -3.38
C TRP A 65 -8.73 4.79 -2.86
N GLN A 66 -8.14 5.76 -3.54
CA GLN A 66 -8.23 7.17 -3.18
C GLN A 66 -9.69 7.65 -3.17
N LYS A 67 -10.45 7.35 -4.24
CA LYS A 67 -11.86 7.74 -4.33
C LYS A 67 -12.72 7.06 -3.29
N TYR A 68 -12.59 5.74 -3.11
CA TYR A 68 -13.36 4.99 -2.13
C TYR A 68 -13.15 5.53 -0.71
N THR A 69 -11.91 5.74 -0.30
CA THR A 69 -11.61 6.24 1.05
C THR A 69 -12.12 7.66 1.25
N TRP A 70 -12.00 8.53 0.26
CA TRP A 70 -12.49 9.90 0.32
C TRP A 70 -14.01 9.97 0.43
N ASP A 71 -14.74 9.23 -0.38
CA ASP A 71 -16.21 9.25 -0.46
C ASP A 71 -16.89 8.48 0.68
N THR A 72 -16.18 7.56 1.34
CA THR A 72 -16.75 6.70 2.38
C THR A 72 -16.58 7.33 3.75
N VAL A 73 -17.69 7.78 4.36
CA VAL A 73 -17.67 8.44 5.67
C VAL A 73 -17.12 7.53 6.77
N ASN A 74 -17.51 6.26 6.77
CA ASN A 74 -17.06 5.29 7.78
C ASN A 74 -16.31 4.13 7.10
N VAL A 75 -15.06 4.39 6.71
CA VAL A 75 -14.17 3.39 6.10
C VAL A 75 -14.01 2.20 7.05
N PRO A 76 -14.28 0.95 6.61
CA PRO A 76 -14.13 -0.23 7.45
C PRO A 76 -12.66 -0.65 7.57
N ALA A 77 -11.88 0.13 8.32
CA ALA A 77 -10.43 0.00 8.43
C ALA A 77 -9.99 -1.40 8.85
N GLY A 78 -10.68 -2.01 9.80
CA GLY A 78 -10.38 -3.35 10.29
C GLY A 78 -10.53 -4.42 9.23
N ILE A 79 -11.62 -4.39 8.44
CA ILE A 79 -11.85 -5.37 7.36
C ILE A 79 -10.80 -5.19 6.26
N ILE A 80 -10.51 -3.96 5.87
CA ILE A 80 -9.53 -3.66 4.84
C ILE A 80 -8.15 -4.16 5.27
N ALA A 81 -7.71 -3.81 6.49
CA ALA A 81 -6.42 -4.25 7.01
C ALA A 81 -6.33 -5.80 7.06
N SER A 82 -7.34 -6.48 7.61
CA SER A 82 -7.34 -7.94 7.70
C SER A 82 -7.33 -8.62 6.31
N SER A 83 -7.95 -8.01 5.30
CA SER A 83 -7.98 -8.54 3.93
C SER A 83 -6.65 -8.42 3.19
N MET A 84 -5.77 -7.53 3.64
CA MET A 84 -4.43 -7.29 3.05
C MET A 84 -3.32 -8.10 3.75
N MET A 85 -3.66 -8.89 4.77
CA MET A 85 -2.71 -9.76 5.46
C MET A 85 -2.73 -11.18 4.92
N GLU A 86 -1.59 -11.87 5.02
CA GLU A 86 -1.60 -13.33 4.98
C GLU A 86 -2.40 -13.86 6.17
N SER A 87 -3.52 -14.54 5.90
CA SER A 87 -4.37 -15.05 6.97
C SER A 87 -4.84 -16.47 6.70
N ARG A 88 -4.82 -17.29 7.75
CA ARG A 88 -5.48 -18.61 7.76
C ARG A 88 -7.00 -18.50 7.84
N GLN A 89 -7.52 -17.32 8.14
CA GLN A 89 -8.96 -17.05 8.32
C GLN A 89 -9.63 -16.52 7.05
N LYS A 90 -9.20 -16.99 5.87
CA LYS A 90 -9.69 -16.48 4.56
C LYS A 90 -11.22 -16.51 4.43
N LEU A 91 -11.89 -17.55 4.96
CA LEU A 91 -13.35 -17.66 4.92
C LEU A 91 -14.03 -16.63 5.82
N ALA A 92 -13.52 -16.40 7.03
CA ALA A 92 -14.04 -15.37 7.93
C ALA A 92 -13.86 -13.97 7.33
N ILE A 93 -12.70 -13.68 6.74
CA ILE A 93 -12.44 -12.42 6.04
C ILE A 93 -13.40 -12.24 4.86
N ALA A 94 -13.63 -13.29 4.06
CA ALA A 94 -14.57 -13.25 2.95
C ALA A 94 -16.02 -12.97 3.43
N ALA A 95 -16.43 -13.59 4.53
CA ALA A 95 -17.73 -13.34 5.16
C ALA A 95 -17.83 -11.90 5.70
N GLU A 96 -16.79 -11.37 6.35
CA GLU A 96 -16.74 -9.96 6.78
C GLU A 96 -16.86 -9.00 5.60
N LEU A 97 -16.15 -9.29 4.49
CA LEU A 97 -16.22 -8.48 3.27
C LEU A 97 -17.65 -8.45 2.71
N LEU A 98 -18.32 -9.61 2.67
CA LEU A 98 -19.71 -9.71 2.23
C LEU A 98 -20.65 -8.90 3.12
N MET A 99 -20.54 -9.06 4.44
CA MET A 99 -21.35 -8.33 5.41
C MET A 99 -21.07 -6.83 5.35
N GLY A 100 -19.81 -6.44 5.09
CA GLY A 100 -19.41 -5.05 4.88
C GLY A 100 -20.10 -4.43 3.65
N ASN A 101 -20.18 -5.17 2.54
CA ASN A 101 -20.87 -4.72 1.33
C ASN A 101 -22.40 -4.56 1.55
N LEU A 102 -22.98 -5.34 2.45
CA LEU A 102 -24.39 -5.24 2.84
C LEU A 102 -24.65 -4.17 3.92
N GLY A 103 -23.63 -3.45 4.36
CA GLY A 103 -23.73 -2.46 5.45
C GLY A 103 -23.92 -3.07 6.84
N LEU A 104 -23.72 -4.36 7.00
CA LEU A 104 -23.97 -5.14 8.22
C LEU A 104 -22.72 -5.44 9.04
N GLN A 105 -21.58 -4.77 8.76
CA GLN A 105 -20.30 -5.04 9.41
C GLN A 105 -20.33 -4.92 10.93
N LYS A 106 -21.17 -4.05 11.50
CA LYS A 106 -21.27 -3.87 12.95
C LYS A 106 -21.89 -5.06 13.67
N VAL A 107 -22.73 -5.82 13.01
CA VAL A 107 -23.46 -6.97 13.54
C VAL A 107 -22.92 -8.29 13.02
N SER A 108 -21.87 -8.27 12.21
CA SER A 108 -21.26 -9.48 11.67
C SER A 108 -20.70 -10.38 12.77
N PRO A 109 -21.13 -11.63 12.88
CA PRO A 109 -20.55 -12.59 13.82
C PRO A 109 -19.16 -13.08 13.36
N PHE A 110 -18.76 -12.72 12.13
CA PHE A 110 -17.52 -13.18 11.49
C PHE A 110 -16.34 -12.23 11.68
N ARG A 111 -16.47 -11.17 12.51
CA ARG A 111 -15.37 -10.25 12.77
C ARG A 111 -14.19 -10.98 13.39
N THR A 112 -13.06 -10.95 12.71
CA THR A 112 -11.81 -11.53 13.19
C THR A 112 -11.21 -10.66 14.30
N ASP A 113 -10.34 -11.23 15.13
CA ASP A 113 -9.62 -10.47 16.16
C ASP A 113 -8.74 -9.39 15.54
N ILE A 114 -8.14 -9.68 14.38
CA ILE A 114 -7.35 -8.72 13.60
C ILE A 114 -8.22 -7.55 13.16
N SER A 115 -9.37 -7.81 12.56
CA SER A 115 -10.31 -6.77 12.13
C SER A 115 -10.77 -5.91 13.33
N ARG A 116 -11.06 -6.53 14.47
CA ARG A 116 -11.43 -5.80 15.69
C ARG A 116 -10.29 -4.93 16.23
N ALA A 117 -9.06 -5.45 16.23
CA ALA A 117 -7.88 -4.72 16.69
C ALA A 117 -7.60 -3.48 15.84
N PHE A 118 -7.67 -3.61 14.50
CA PHE A 118 -7.48 -2.47 13.60
C PHE A 118 -8.65 -1.49 13.57
N GLU A 119 -9.85 -1.89 13.98
CA GLU A 119 -10.99 -0.99 14.13
C GLU A 119 -11.03 -0.29 15.50
N ALA A 120 -10.42 -0.86 16.53
CA ALA A 120 -10.47 -0.37 17.89
C ALA A 120 -10.03 1.10 18.10
N PRO A 121 -9.03 1.64 17.37
CA PRO A 121 -8.64 3.05 17.50
C PRO A 121 -9.70 4.04 17.03
N PHE A 122 -10.77 3.60 16.38
CA PHE A 122 -11.77 4.44 15.72
C PHE A 122 -13.16 4.31 16.37
N PRO A 123 -13.44 4.97 17.50
CA PRO A 123 -14.74 4.86 18.19
C PRO A 123 -15.91 5.38 17.37
N SER A 124 -15.64 6.28 16.40
CA SER A 124 -16.66 6.76 15.45
C SER A 124 -16.04 7.12 14.10
N ALA A 125 -16.88 7.40 13.09
CA ALA A 125 -16.44 7.81 11.75
C ALA A 125 -15.56 9.09 11.77
N ALA A 126 -15.76 9.99 12.72
CA ALA A 126 -14.96 11.20 12.85
C ALA A 126 -13.48 10.91 13.12
N PHE A 127 -13.17 9.84 13.84
CA PHE A 127 -11.79 9.44 14.12
C PHE A 127 -11.08 8.81 12.91
N LYS A 128 -11.81 8.54 11.81
CA LYS A 128 -11.25 7.97 10.58
C LYS A 128 -10.85 9.01 9.53
N MET A 129 -10.84 10.30 9.88
CA MET A 129 -10.48 11.36 8.92
C MET A 129 -9.09 11.15 8.29
N ALA A 130 -8.10 10.76 9.07
CA ALA A 130 -6.76 10.45 8.55
C ALA A 130 -6.80 9.25 7.58
N VAL A 131 -7.47 8.15 7.96
CA VAL A 131 -7.62 6.96 7.11
C VAL A 131 -8.27 7.32 5.76
N ARG A 132 -9.20 8.26 5.77
CA ARG A 132 -9.89 8.75 4.55
C ARG A 132 -9.00 9.66 3.70
N ALA A 133 -8.25 10.56 4.33
CA ALA A 133 -7.50 11.60 3.64
C ALA A 133 -6.11 11.12 3.15
N MET A 134 -5.40 10.29 3.92
CA MET A 134 -4.03 9.89 3.60
C MET A 134 -3.84 9.27 2.22
N PRO A 135 -4.72 8.37 1.70
CA PRO A 135 -4.55 7.85 0.34
C PRO A 135 -4.53 8.94 -0.73
N SER A 136 -5.30 10.02 -0.52
CA SER A 136 -5.33 11.17 -1.44
C SER A 136 -4.08 12.04 -1.38
N GLN A 137 -3.24 11.88 -0.34
CA GLN A 137 -1.96 12.57 -0.23
C GLN A 137 -0.82 11.84 -0.92
N VAL A 138 -1.04 10.59 -1.36
CA VAL A 138 -0.04 9.87 -2.16
C VAL A 138 -0.01 10.47 -3.56
N PRO A 139 1.13 11.06 -3.99
CA PRO A 139 1.23 11.75 -5.29
C PRO A 139 1.38 10.71 -6.42
N SER A 140 0.28 10.07 -6.77
CA SER A 140 0.22 9.09 -7.85
C SER A 140 0.15 9.72 -9.25
N ILE A 141 -0.13 11.02 -9.32
CA ILE A 141 -0.08 11.88 -10.51
C ILE A 141 0.70 13.14 -10.17
N PRO A 142 1.24 13.89 -11.16
CA PRO A 142 1.94 15.14 -10.89
C PRO A 142 1.11 16.10 -10.05
N ASP A 143 1.71 16.60 -8.98
CA ASP A 143 1.10 17.55 -8.06
C ASP A 143 2.16 18.52 -7.49
N GLN A 144 1.78 19.30 -6.51
CA GLN A 144 2.67 20.26 -5.84
C GLN A 144 3.91 19.64 -5.16
N SER A 145 3.94 18.30 -4.96
CA SER A 145 5.07 17.60 -4.38
C SER A 145 6.11 17.13 -5.40
N LEU A 146 5.89 17.37 -6.70
CA LEU A 146 6.74 16.84 -7.77
C LEU A 146 8.21 17.20 -7.62
N ASP A 147 8.50 18.44 -7.24
CA ASP A 147 9.89 18.87 -7.03
C ASP A 147 10.54 18.18 -5.83
N ALA A 148 9.76 17.93 -4.77
CA ALA A 148 10.23 17.16 -3.62
C ALA A 148 10.49 15.68 -3.98
N GLN A 149 9.63 15.08 -4.82
CA GLN A 149 9.84 13.72 -5.32
C GLN A 149 11.13 13.62 -6.15
N LYS A 150 11.36 14.57 -7.06
CA LYS A 150 12.59 14.63 -7.88
C LYS A 150 13.83 14.72 -6.98
N LYS A 151 13.85 15.66 -6.03
CA LYS A 151 14.97 15.80 -5.08
C LYS A 151 15.21 14.55 -4.24
N ALA A 152 14.14 13.88 -3.81
CA ALA A 152 14.26 12.63 -3.06
C ALA A 152 14.90 11.53 -3.92
N TRP A 153 14.51 11.40 -5.19
CA TRP A 153 15.12 10.44 -6.10
C TRP A 153 16.55 10.81 -6.51
N GLU A 154 16.87 12.11 -6.66
CA GLU A 154 18.25 12.57 -6.84
C GLU A 154 19.12 12.13 -5.66
N PHE A 155 18.65 12.32 -4.42
CA PHE A 155 19.34 11.88 -3.22
C PHE A 155 19.55 10.35 -3.21
N PHE A 156 18.52 9.57 -3.45
CA PHE A 156 18.62 8.11 -3.42
C PHE A 156 19.44 7.56 -4.58
N SER A 157 19.42 8.18 -5.74
CA SER A 157 20.25 7.76 -6.89
C SER A 157 21.75 7.98 -6.66
N ALA A 158 22.12 8.81 -5.67
CA ALA A 158 23.49 9.02 -5.24
C ALA A 158 23.81 8.34 -3.89
N PHE A 159 22.87 7.53 -3.34
CA PHE A 159 23.04 6.93 -2.03
C PHE A 159 23.80 5.60 -2.12
N GLU A 160 25.09 5.64 -1.72
CA GLU A 160 26.03 4.50 -1.79
C GLU A 160 26.09 3.67 -0.49
N LYS A 161 25.50 4.18 0.61
CA LYS A 161 25.52 3.45 1.89
C LYS A 161 24.54 2.27 1.85
N PRO A 162 24.76 1.20 2.66
CA PRO A 162 23.93 0.01 2.62
C PRO A 162 22.43 0.29 2.66
N PHE A 163 21.72 -0.18 1.64
CA PHE A 163 20.28 -0.01 1.47
C PHE A 163 19.60 -1.36 1.25
N LEU A 164 18.91 -1.84 2.27
CA LEU A 164 18.21 -3.13 2.23
C LEU A 164 16.76 -2.97 1.79
N CYS A 165 16.33 -3.80 0.83
CA CYS A 165 14.93 -3.98 0.48
C CYS A 165 14.40 -5.29 1.07
N VAL A 166 13.34 -5.21 1.88
CA VAL A 166 12.61 -6.37 2.39
C VAL A 166 11.16 -6.24 1.97
N GLY A 167 10.59 -7.26 1.35
CA GLY A 167 9.22 -7.18 0.84
C GLY A 167 8.41 -8.45 1.08
N ALA A 168 7.14 -8.35 0.79
CA ALA A 168 6.23 -9.48 0.69
C ALA A 168 5.77 -9.62 -0.77
N GLY A 169 6.20 -10.69 -1.45
CA GLY A 169 5.83 -10.96 -2.84
C GLY A 169 4.33 -11.22 -3.04
N ASP A 170 3.61 -11.45 -1.95
CA ASP A 170 2.14 -11.61 -1.88
C ASP A 170 1.41 -10.33 -1.39
N ASP A 171 2.12 -9.20 -1.31
CA ASP A 171 1.51 -7.91 -0.99
C ASP A 171 0.65 -7.40 -2.16
N PRO A 172 -0.66 -7.23 -1.98
CA PRO A 172 -1.54 -6.79 -3.06
C PRO A 172 -1.36 -5.31 -3.45
N VAL A 173 -0.60 -4.54 -2.67
CA VAL A 173 -0.47 -3.08 -2.84
C VAL A 173 0.92 -2.67 -3.32
N THR A 174 1.98 -3.13 -2.65
CA THR A 174 3.34 -2.63 -2.88
C THR A 174 4.30 -3.66 -3.46
N ASN A 175 3.81 -4.86 -3.83
CA ASN A 175 4.65 -5.85 -4.51
C ASN A 175 5.26 -5.27 -5.78
N GLY A 176 6.58 -5.37 -5.90
CA GLY A 176 7.34 -4.87 -7.04
C GLY A 176 7.86 -3.43 -6.88
N PHE A 177 7.49 -2.69 -5.84
CA PHE A 177 8.03 -1.34 -5.59
C PHE A 177 9.52 -1.35 -5.28
N GLU A 178 10.03 -2.44 -4.70
CA GLU A 178 11.45 -2.64 -4.43
C GLU A 178 12.30 -2.60 -5.71
N LYS A 179 11.75 -3.01 -6.85
CA LYS A 179 12.46 -3.05 -8.14
C LYS A 179 13.00 -1.69 -8.55
N LEU A 180 12.26 -0.62 -8.24
CA LEU A 180 12.69 0.73 -8.58
C LEU A 180 13.91 1.15 -7.73
N PHE A 181 13.93 0.78 -6.45
CA PHE A 181 15.08 1.03 -5.58
C PHE A 181 16.28 0.19 -6.00
N LEU A 182 16.09 -1.10 -6.27
CA LEU A 182 17.14 -2.00 -6.74
C LEU A 182 17.78 -1.53 -8.05
N ALA A 183 17.00 -0.87 -8.93
CA ALA A 183 17.48 -0.36 -10.19
C ALA A 183 18.18 1.01 -10.11
N LYS A 184 17.87 1.82 -9.10
CA LYS A 184 18.28 3.24 -9.06
C LYS A 184 19.19 3.60 -7.88
N VAL A 185 19.24 2.80 -6.82
CA VAL A 185 19.98 3.14 -5.59
C VAL A 185 21.25 2.31 -5.50
N PRO A 186 22.45 2.90 -5.68
CA PRO A 186 23.72 2.15 -5.66
C PRO A 186 23.93 1.35 -4.36
N GLY A 187 23.53 1.91 -3.23
CA GLY A 187 23.65 1.24 -1.93
C GLY A 187 22.87 -0.08 -1.79
N THR A 188 22.06 -0.47 -2.78
CA THR A 188 21.40 -1.79 -2.80
C THR A 188 22.33 -2.91 -3.27
N GLU A 189 23.41 -2.62 -3.97
CA GLU A 189 24.33 -3.63 -4.47
C GLU A 189 24.87 -4.49 -3.31
N GLU A 190 24.93 -5.81 -3.55
CA GLU A 190 25.44 -6.81 -2.61
C GLU A 190 24.71 -6.90 -1.25
N GLN A 191 23.56 -6.24 -1.10
CA GLN A 191 22.78 -6.34 0.13
C GLN A 191 21.89 -7.60 0.14
N PRO A 192 21.63 -8.20 1.32
CA PRO A 192 20.86 -9.44 1.45
C PRO A 192 19.34 -9.19 1.35
N HIS A 193 18.89 -8.68 0.21
CA HIS A 193 17.46 -8.43 -0.03
C HIS A 193 16.63 -9.70 0.12
N GLN A 194 15.43 -9.57 0.69
CA GLN A 194 14.56 -10.74 0.91
C GLN A 194 13.08 -10.42 0.65
N MET A 195 12.41 -11.40 0.01
CA MET A 195 10.97 -11.46 -0.08
C MET A 195 10.46 -12.51 0.92
N ILE A 196 9.94 -12.05 2.06
CA ILE A 196 9.60 -12.93 3.19
C ILE A 196 8.13 -13.34 3.25
N GLY A 197 7.29 -12.86 2.33
CA GLY A 197 5.85 -13.07 2.33
C GLY A 197 5.14 -12.36 3.48
N GLY A 198 3.85 -12.62 3.66
CA GLY A 198 3.08 -12.12 4.80
C GLY A 198 2.07 -11.04 4.50
N GLY A 199 1.88 -10.70 3.22
CA GLY A 199 0.95 -9.65 2.77
C GLY A 199 1.42 -8.24 3.10
N HIS A 200 0.53 -7.27 2.96
CA HIS A 200 0.86 -5.85 3.13
C HIS A 200 1.38 -5.50 4.53
N PHE A 201 0.85 -6.14 5.56
CA PHE A 201 1.26 -5.93 6.95
C PHE A 201 2.22 -7.02 7.45
N PHE A 202 3.24 -7.34 6.66
CA PHE A 202 4.21 -8.39 6.96
C PHE A 202 4.98 -8.15 8.28
N GLN A 203 5.12 -6.90 8.71
CA GLN A 203 5.67 -6.55 10.02
C GLN A 203 4.87 -7.14 11.19
N TRP A 204 3.60 -7.49 10.96
CA TRP A 204 2.76 -8.21 11.91
C TRP A 204 2.82 -9.73 11.67
N THR A 205 2.62 -10.17 10.43
CA THR A 205 2.46 -11.59 10.10
C THR A 205 3.79 -12.35 10.07
N LYS A 206 4.90 -11.65 9.84
CA LYS A 206 6.27 -12.19 9.76
C LYS A 206 7.25 -11.43 10.67
N ALA A 207 6.77 -10.92 11.82
CA ALA A 207 7.55 -10.09 12.73
C ALA A 207 8.90 -10.70 13.13
N GLU A 208 8.92 -12.00 13.48
CA GLU A 208 10.14 -12.71 13.86
C GLU A 208 11.13 -12.77 12.69
N LYS A 209 10.67 -13.16 11.51
CA LYS A 209 11.51 -13.23 10.31
C LYS A 209 12.07 -11.86 9.92
N LEU A 210 11.23 -10.84 9.95
CA LEU A 210 11.64 -9.46 9.69
C LEU A 210 12.70 -9.01 10.69
N SER A 211 12.50 -9.28 11.98
CA SER A 211 13.47 -8.95 13.03
C SER A 211 14.82 -9.62 12.78
N GLN A 212 14.83 -10.90 12.40
CA GLN A 212 16.07 -11.64 12.05
C GLN A 212 16.79 -10.98 10.86
N VAL A 213 16.05 -10.64 9.81
CA VAL A 213 16.62 -10.00 8.60
C VAL A 213 17.22 -8.63 8.94
N LEU A 214 16.50 -7.79 9.69
CA LEU A 214 16.98 -6.48 10.09
C LEU A 214 18.18 -6.58 11.04
N SER A 215 18.16 -7.49 12.01
CA SER A 215 19.28 -7.74 12.92
C SER A 215 20.53 -8.17 12.15
N ALA A 216 20.40 -9.11 11.23
CA ALA A 216 21.51 -9.51 10.38
C ALA A 216 22.06 -8.33 9.58
N PHE A 217 21.22 -7.54 8.93
CA PHE A 217 21.63 -6.36 8.16
C PHE A 217 22.35 -5.31 9.02
N ILE A 218 21.93 -5.13 10.27
CA ILE A 218 22.59 -4.19 11.18
C ILE A 218 24.00 -4.70 11.57
N HIS A 219 24.21 -5.99 11.70
CA HIS A 219 25.44 -6.58 12.21
C HIS A 219 26.45 -7.01 11.11
N ILE A 220 26.07 -7.06 9.84
CA ILE A 220 26.97 -7.46 8.73
C ILE A 220 28.22 -6.55 8.61
N CYS A 221 28.22 -5.35 9.18
CA CYS A 221 29.29 -4.38 9.06
C CYS A 221 29.87 -3.94 10.42
N LEU A 222 29.74 -4.75 11.46
CA LEU A 222 30.49 -4.63 12.70
C LEU A 222 31.60 -5.67 12.72
#